data_5a73f9541c4dedb3b147719faad9ef0c
#
_entry.id   5a73f9541c4dedb3b147719faad9ef0c
#
_cell.length_a   1.000
_cell.length_b   1.000
_cell.length_c   1.000
_cell.angle_alpha   90.00
_cell.angle_beta   90.00
_cell.angle_gamma   90.00
#
_symmetry.space_group_name_H-M   'P 1'
#
loop_
_entity.id
_entity.type
_entity.pdbx_description
1 polymer ?
#
loop_
_entity_poly.entity_id
_entity_poly.type
_entity_poly.pdbx_seq_one_letter_code
_entity_poly.pdbx_strand_id
1 'polypeptide(L)'
;MQTRAIFASAEGRMLMAGLVLAGLLVVGFGIGWTLFPDSILQYAAMTGLNLLIGPGAGMSFGYASGMSHLQVVPLNMLVETLHVLVFYPLFVLSWRHLLDLPALKSFVARMHEAAASRGGMVRKFGIAGLIVFVFVPFWMTGPVVGSIIGFLIGLRPWMNLAIVLLSTYFAISLWALLLNELSAWAATFDRMAPWALLLAIVLI
;
A
#
# COMPACT_ATOMS: atom_id res chain seq x y z
N MET A 1 23.21 -20.16 -9.77
CA MET A 1 21.99 -20.54 -10.52
C MET A 1 20.68 -20.10 -9.85
N GLN A 2 20.59 -20.04 -8.52
CA GLN A 2 19.37 -19.64 -7.78
C GLN A 2 18.91 -18.18 -8.03
N THR A 3 19.82 -17.23 -8.11
CA THR A 3 19.47 -15.80 -8.31
C THR A 3 18.74 -15.54 -9.64
N ARG A 4 19.15 -16.16 -10.74
CA ARG A 4 18.45 -16.01 -12.04
C ARG A 4 17.02 -16.56 -12.01
N ALA A 5 16.78 -17.63 -11.26
CA ALA A 5 15.43 -18.20 -11.12
C ALA A 5 14.49 -17.28 -10.31
N ILE A 6 15.02 -16.59 -9.30
CA ILE A 6 14.24 -15.62 -8.49
C ILE A 6 13.77 -14.46 -9.39
N PHE A 7 14.66 -13.86 -10.18
CA PHE A 7 14.29 -12.73 -11.05
C PHE A 7 13.37 -13.12 -12.22
N ALA A 8 13.34 -14.40 -12.60
CA ALA A 8 12.40 -14.89 -13.60
C ALA A 8 10.98 -15.13 -13.04
N SER A 9 10.83 -15.23 -11.72
CA SER A 9 9.53 -15.42 -11.08
C SER A 9 8.64 -14.17 -11.18
N ALA A 10 7.32 -14.33 -11.00
CA ALA A 10 6.39 -13.21 -10.99
C ALA A 10 6.74 -12.21 -9.87
N GLU A 11 7.06 -12.72 -8.69
CA GLU A 11 7.43 -11.93 -7.51
C GLU A 11 8.76 -11.21 -7.71
N GLY A 12 9.75 -11.87 -8.34
CA GLY A 12 11.03 -11.23 -8.68
C GLY A 12 10.85 -10.06 -9.65
N ARG A 13 9.98 -10.20 -10.64
CA ARG A 13 9.65 -9.09 -11.57
C ARG A 13 8.91 -7.95 -10.88
N MET A 14 7.99 -8.26 -9.95
CA MET A 14 7.30 -7.25 -9.14
C MET A 14 8.29 -6.49 -8.26
N LEU A 15 9.22 -7.18 -7.60
CA LEU A 15 10.25 -6.56 -6.79
C LEU A 15 11.15 -5.64 -7.62
N MET A 16 11.59 -6.08 -8.80
CA MET A 16 12.36 -5.24 -9.70
C MET A 16 11.60 -3.99 -10.13
N ALA A 17 10.31 -4.13 -10.48
CA ALA A 17 9.47 -3.00 -10.82
C ALA A 17 9.33 -2.03 -9.62
N GLY A 18 9.16 -2.54 -8.41
CA GLY A 18 9.12 -1.74 -7.18
C GLY A 18 10.43 -0.99 -6.93
N LEU A 19 11.58 -1.65 -7.08
CA LEU A 19 12.89 -1.02 -6.91
C LEU A 19 13.17 0.06 -7.97
N VAL A 20 12.78 -0.19 -9.23
CA VAL A 20 12.87 0.83 -10.28
C VAL A 20 11.98 2.01 -9.96
N LEU A 21 10.74 1.78 -9.54
CA LEU A 21 9.81 2.84 -9.16
C LEU A 21 10.34 3.64 -7.96
N ALA A 22 10.93 2.97 -6.95
CA ALA A 22 11.58 3.63 -5.83
C ALA A 22 12.74 4.52 -6.28
N GLY A 23 13.58 4.00 -7.18
CA GLY A 23 14.69 4.76 -7.76
C GLY A 23 14.21 5.99 -8.53
N LEU A 24 13.16 5.86 -9.34
CA LEU A 24 12.55 6.98 -10.06
C LEU A 24 11.97 8.03 -9.09
N LEU A 25 11.34 7.60 -8.01
CA LEU A 25 10.81 8.49 -6.98
C LEU A 25 11.94 9.28 -6.30
N VAL A 26 13.02 8.61 -5.91
CA VAL A 26 14.20 9.25 -5.30
C VAL A 26 14.86 10.25 -6.26
N VAL A 27 15.04 9.86 -7.52
CA VAL A 27 15.57 10.77 -8.55
C VAL A 27 14.63 11.97 -8.78
N GLY A 28 13.32 11.73 -8.82
CA GLY A 28 12.31 12.78 -8.94
C GLY A 28 12.38 13.77 -7.79
N PHE A 29 12.52 13.30 -6.55
CA PHE A 29 12.73 14.16 -5.39
C PHE A 29 14.07 14.93 -5.46
N GLY A 30 15.15 14.27 -5.91
CA GLY A 30 16.45 14.94 -6.10
C GLY A 30 16.38 16.07 -7.13
N ILE A 31 15.74 15.86 -8.26
CA ILE A 31 15.51 16.88 -9.29
C ILE A 31 14.57 17.97 -8.76
N GLY A 32 13.47 17.58 -8.10
CA GLY A 32 12.53 18.52 -7.50
C GLY A 32 13.17 19.43 -6.46
N TRP A 33 14.12 18.90 -5.67
CA TRP A 33 14.87 19.68 -4.71
C TRP A 33 15.67 20.83 -5.34
N THR A 34 16.21 20.60 -6.54
CA THR A 34 16.98 21.63 -7.27
C THR A 34 16.11 22.63 -8.03
N LEU A 35 14.93 22.18 -8.52
CA LEU A 35 14.05 23.01 -9.37
C LEU A 35 12.95 23.73 -8.57
N PHE A 36 12.42 23.11 -7.51
CA PHE A 36 11.25 23.58 -6.75
C PHE A 36 11.44 23.36 -5.24
N PRO A 37 12.46 23.99 -4.61
CA PRO A 37 12.84 23.70 -3.22
C PRO A 37 11.70 23.92 -2.22
N ASP A 38 10.87 24.94 -2.42
CA ASP A 38 9.78 25.28 -1.49
C ASP A 38 8.62 24.26 -1.52
N SER A 39 8.37 23.66 -2.68
CA SER A 39 7.28 22.70 -2.84
C SER A 39 7.70 21.26 -2.52
N ILE A 40 8.95 20.89 -2.82
CA ILE A 40 9.41 19.51 -2.71
C ILE A 40 9.37 19.01 -1.28
N LEU A 41 9.55 19.86 -0.28
CA LEU A 41 9.49 19.50 1.12
C LEU A 41 8.09 19.01 1.54
N GLN A 42 7.04 19.64 0.99
CA GLN A 42 5.67 19.21 1.23
C GLN A 42 5.40 17.82 0.62
N TYR A 43 5.85 17.57 -0.61
CA TYR A 43 5.75 16.26 -1.24
C TYR A 43 6.54 15.19 -0.49
N ALA A 44 7.75 15.53 -0.03
CA ALA A 44 8.58 14.61 0.75
C ALA A 44 7.94 14.29 2.11
N ALA A 45 7.39 15.29 2.80
CA ALA A 45 6.70 15.11 4.08
C ALA A 45 5.43 14.24 3.91
N MET A 46 4.61 14.52 2.88
CA MET A 46 3.44 13.71 2.54
C MET A 46 3.81 12.26 2.25
N THR A 47 4.85 12.06 1.42
CA THR A 47 5.38 10.72 1.09
C THR A 47 5.91 10.01 2.34
N GLY A 48 6.67 10.70 3.19
CA GLY A 48 7.19 10.15 4.44
C GLY A 48 6.08 9.74 5.42
N LEU A 49 5.05 10.56 5.59
CA LEU A 49 3.89 10.23 6.41
C LEU A 49 3.11 9.03 5.86
N ASN A 50 2.93 8.96 4.54
CA ASN A 50 2.32 7.79 3.92
C ASN A 50 3.18 6.53 4.15
N LEU A 51 4.50 6.60 3.91
CA LEU A 51 5.41 5.48 4.11
C LEU A 51 5.46 4.96 5.54
N LEU A 52 5.36 5.85 6.54
CA LEU A 52 5.54 5.50 7.96
C LEU A 52 4.21 5.18 8.67
N ILE A 53 3.14 5.89 8.31
CA ILE A 53 1.86 5.82 9.02
C ILE A 53 0.77 5.26 8.11
N GLY A 54 0.74 5.67 6.83
CA GLY A 54 -0.20 5.19 5.83
C GLY A 54 -0.89 6.30 5.04
N PRO A 55 -1.71 5.94 4.04
CA PRO A 55 -2.29 6.88 3.09
C PRO A 55 -3.23 7.90 3.74
N GLY A 56 -3.90 7.55 4.84
CA GLY A 56 -4.74 8.47 5.60
C GLY A 56 -3.96 9.68 6.13
N ALA A 57 -2.80 9.43 6.75
CA ALA A 57 -1.92 10.49 7.25
C ALA A 57 -1.29 11.30 6.12
N GLY A 58 -0.83 10.63 5.05
CA GLY A 58 -0.29 11.31 3.87
C GLY A 58 -1.31 12.26 3.24
N MET A 59 -2.52 11.79 2.96
CA MET A 59 -3.60 12.61 2.38
C MET A 59 -3.99 13.77 3.29
N SER A 60 -4.16 13.53 4.59
CA SER A 60 -4.53 14.57 5.55
C SER A 60 -3.48 15.67 5.64
N PHE A 61 -2.19 15.30 5.63
CA PHE A 61 -1.11 16.28 5.54
C PHE A 61 -1.16 17.08 4.25
N GLY A 62 -1.35 16.43 3.11
CA GLY A 62 -1.44 17.10 1.82
C GLY A 62 -2.54 18.17 1.82
N TYR A 63 -3.76 17.83 2.27
CA TYR A 63 -4.87 18.77 2.33
C TYR A 63 -4.67 19.87 3.38
N ALA A 64 -4.14 19.55 4.57
CA ALA A 64 -3.82 20.55 5.59
C ALA A 64 -2.74 21.54 5.09
N SER A 65 -1.84 21.09 4.22
CA SER A 65 -0.81 21.94 3.57
C SER A 65 -1.34 22.73 2.35
N GLY A 66 -2.62 22.59 2.00
CA GLY A 66 -3.24 23.29 0.86
C GLY A 66 -2.90 22.66 -0.51
N MET A 67 -2.44 21.41 -0.55
CA MET A 67 -2.15 20.72 -1.81
C MET A 67 -3.46 20.35 -2.51
N SER A 68 -3.45 20.41 -3.84
CA SER A 68 -4.61 20.06 -4.66
C SER A 68 -4.86 18.55 -4.70
N HIS A 69 -6.10 18.18 -5.01
CA HIS A 69 -6.51 16.79 -5.18
C HIS A 69 -5.65 16.02 -6.20
N LEU A 70 -5.27 16.70 -7.31
CA LEU A 70 -4.40 16.14 -8.34
C LEU A 70 -2.95 15.91 -7.89
N GLN A 71 -2.53 16.51 -6.80
CA GLN A 71 -1.21 16.29 -6.21
C GLN A 71 -1.28 15.17 -5.15
N VAL A 72 -2.30 15.22 -4.29
CA VAL A 72 -2.44 14.31 -3.15
C VAL A 72 -2.75 12.88 -3.61
N VAL A 73 -3.75 12.70 -4.47
CA VAL A 73 -4.24 11.36 -4.84
C VAL A 73 -3.21 10.54 -5.61
N PRO A 74 -2.62 11.04 -6.73
CA PRO A 74 -1.67 10.24 -7.51
C PRO A 74 -0.40 9.89 -6.74
N LEU A 75 0.10 10.80 -5.89
CA LEU A 75 1.30 10.52 -5.10
C LEU A 75 1.03 9.44 -4.04
N ASN A 76 -0.11 9.50 -3.34
CA ASN A 76 -0.48 8.44 -2.40
C ASN A 76 -0.69 7.09 -3.09
N MET A 77 -1.32 7.06 -4.27
CA MET A 77 -1.44 5.83 -5.08
C MET A 77 -0.08 5.27 -5.49
N LEU A 78 0.85 6.14 -5.87
CA LEU A 78 2.22 5.76 -6.25
C LEU A 78 2.96 5.13 -5.07
N VAL A 79 2.87 5.74 -3.89
CA VAL A 79 3.51 5.24 -2.67
C VAL A 79 2.94 3.89 -2.25
N GLU A 80 1.63 3.70 -2.31
CA GLU A 80 1.00 2.41 -1.99
C GLU A 80 1.36 1.32 -3.02
N THR A 81 1.49 1.70 -4.29
CA THR A 81 1.99 0.79 -5.33
C THR A 81 3.40 0.32 -4.99
N LEU A 82 4.27 1.25 -4.59
CA LEU A 82 5.63 0.95 -4.17
C LEU A 82 5.66 0.00 -2.96
N HIS A 83 4.84 0.26 -1.94
CA HIS A 83 4.70 -0.62 -0.78
C HIS A 83 4.38 -2.06 -1.19
N VAL A 84 3.33 -2.25 -1.99
CA VAL A 84 2.91 -3.59 -2.41
C VAL A 84 3.96 -4.26 -3.29
N LEU A 85 4.55 -3.53 -4.26
CA LEU A 85 5.56 -4.09 -5.17
C LEU A 85 6.88 -4.47 -4.49
N VAL A 86 7.17 -3.88 -3.33
CA VAL A 86 8.39 -4.21 -2.57
C VAL A 86 8.08 -5.25 -1.47
N PHE A 87 7.12 -4.97 -0.60
CA PHE A 87 6.91 -5.80 0.60
C PHE A 87 6.25 -7.15 0.30
N TYR A 88 5.30 -7.21 -0.65
CA TYR A 88 4.67 -8.48 -1.02
C TYR A 88 5.66 -9.51 -1.59
N PRO A 89 6.47 -9.18 -2.60
CA PRO A 89 7.47 -10.12 -3.10
C PRO A 89 8.51 -10.51 -2.07
N LEU A 90 8.98 -9.56 -1.25
CA LEU A 90 9.91 -9.86 -0.16
C LEU A 90 9.31 -10.87 0.83
N PHE A 91 8.05 -10.69 1.20
CA PHE A 91 7.34 -11.64 2.05
C PHE A 91 7.26 -13.03 1.40
N VAL A 92 6.81 -13.12 0.13
CA VAL A 92 6.64 -14.41 -0.56
C VAL A 92 7.98 -15.13 -0.75
N LEU A 93 9.03 -14.40 -1.11
CA LEU A 93 10.36 -14.96 -1.28
C LEU A 93 10.95 -15.45 0.06
N SER A 94 10.76 -14.69 1.14
CA SER A 94 11.15 -15.09 2.49
C SER A 94 10.33 -16.28 2.98
N TRP A 95 9.02 -16.29 2.72
CA TRP A 95 8.11 -17.38 3.07
C TRP A 95 8.53 -18.70 2.44
N ARG A 96 8.96 -18.70 1.18
CA ARG A 96 9.44 -19.89 0.48
C ARG A 96 10.68 -20.49 1.16
N HIS A 97 11.58 -19.68 1.71
CA HIS A 97 12.72 -20.16 2.51
C HIS A 97 12.30 -20.68 3.88
N LEU A 98 11.30 -20.05 4.52
CA LEU A 98 10.75 -20.51 5.81
C LEU A 98 10.02 -21.86 5.69
N LEU A 99 9.44 -22.17 4.52
CA LEU A 99 8.78 -23.45 4.26
C LEU A 99 9.74 -24.65 4.23
N ASP A 100 11.05 -24.44 4.14
CA ASP A 100 12.03 -25.50 4.27
C ASP A 100 12.17 -25.99 5.73
N LEU A 101 11.61 -25.27 6.71
CA LEU A 101 11.57 -25.68 8.10
C LEU A 101 10.48 -26.75 8.34
N PRO A 102 10.82 -27.94 8.92
CA PRO A 102 9.89 -29.05 9.08
C PRO A 102 8.62 -28.70 9.86
N ALA A 103 8.73 -27.78 10.84
CA ALA A 103 7.61 -27.34 11.68
C ALA A 103 6.54 -26.54 10.90
N LEU A 104 6.95 -25.81 9.86
CA LEU A 104 6.03 -24.98 9.04
C LEU A 104 5.42 -25.76 7.88
N LYS A 105 6.09 -26.80 7.38
CA LYS A 105 5.56 -27.65 6.30
C LYS A 105 4.20 -28.27 6.65
N SER A 106 4.04 -28.77 7.86
CA SER A 106 2.79 -29.40 8.30
C SER A 106 1.63 -28.40 8.49
N PHE A 107 1.95 -27.18 8.90
CA PHE A 107 0.96 -26.10 9.06
C PHE A 107 0.46 -25.61 7.70
N VAL A 108 1.38 -25.35 6.77
CA VAL A 108 1.04 -24.90 5.42
C VAL A 108 0.33 -25.97 4.61
N ALA A 109 0.71 -27.25 4.75
CA ALA A 109 0.00 -28.35 4.11
C ALA A 109 -1.47 -28.41 4.57
N ARG A 110 -1.74 -28.26 5.86
CA ARG A 110 -3.12 -28.20 6.41
C ARG A 110 -3.89 -26.97 5.92
N MET A 111 -3.24 -25.82 5.80
CA MET A 111 -3.89 -24.62 5.24
C MET A 111 -4.21 -24.78 3.75
N HIS A 112 -3.32 -25.39 2.97
CA HIS A 112 -3.57 -25.71 1.55
C HIS A 112 -4.71 -26.70 1.37
N GLU A 113 -4.77 -27.74 2.21
CA GLU A 113 -5.82 -28.77 2.17
C GLU A 113 -7.18 -28.18 2.58
N ALA A 114 -7.22 -27.34 3.61
CA ALA A 114 -8.42 -26.59 4.01
C ALA A 114 -8.88 -25.57 2.93
N ALA A 115 -7.97 -24.94 2.24
CA ALA A 115 -8.26 -24.03 1.13
C ALA A 115 -8.72 -24.79 -0.13
N ALA A 116 -8.14 -25.96 -0.42
CA ALA A 116 -8.50 -26.80 -1.56
C ALA A 116 -9.88 -27.44 -1.40
N SER A 117 -10.23 -27.91 -0.20
CA SER A 117 -11.51 -28.57 0.10
C SER A 117 -12.72 -27.62 0.05
N ARG A 118 -12.50 -26.29 0.18
CA ARG A 118 -13.54 -25.25 0.11
C ARG A 118 -13.35 -24.28 -1.06
N GLY A 119 -12.59 -24.67 -2.08
CA GLY A 119 -11.95 -23.84 -3.09
C GLY A 119 -12.81 -22.83 -3.85
N GLY A 120 -14.10 -23.06 -4.07
CA GLY A 120 -14.98 -22.11 -4.73
C GLY A 120 -15.51 -21.01 -3.80
N MET A 121 -15.94 -21.41 -2.59
CA MET A 121 -16.59 -20.51 -1.63
C MET A 121 -15.56 -19.63 -0.91
N VAL A 122 -14.45 -20.23 -0.43
CA VAL A 122 -13.35 -19.49 0.23
C VAL A 122 -12.72 -18.49 -0.74
N ARG A 123 -12.59 -18.83 -2.01
CA ARG A 123 -12.03 -17.93 -3.01
C ARG A 123 -12.95 -16.73 -3.28
N LYS A 124 -14.27 -16.95 -3.38
CA LYS A 124 -15.25 -15.86 -3.65
C LYS A 124 -15.43 -14.94 -2.44
N PHE A 125 -15.63 -15.50 -1.26
CA PHE A 125 -15.77 -14.74 -0.01
C PHE A 125 -14.44 -14.16 0.47
N GLY A 126 -13.32 -14.86 0.25
CA GLY A 126 -11.99 -14.37 0.57
C GLY A 126 -11.59 -13.14 -0.27
N ILE A 127 -11.96 -13.08 -1.55
CA ILE A 127 -11.72 -11.89 -2.39
C ILE A 127 -12.57 -10.72 -1.90
N ALA A 128 -13.86 -10.94 -1.62
CA ALA A 128 -14.72 -9.88 -1.09
C ALA A 128 -14.20 -9.35 0.27
N GLY A 129 -13.82 -10.26 1.16
CA GLY A 129 -13.20 -9.91 2.45
C GLY A 129 -11.89 -9.15 2.29
N LEU A 130 -11.06 -9.54 1.31
CA LEU A 130 -9.82 -8.85 0.97
C LEU A 130 -10.05 -7.42 0.50
N ILE A 131 -11.05 -7.21 -0.38
CA ILE A 131 -11.42 -5.88 -0.87
C ILE A 131 -11.86 -4.99 0.29
N VAL A 132 -12.75 -5.50 1.15
CA VAL A 132 -13.23 -4.76 2.34
C VAL A 132 -12.08 -4.46 3.30
N PHE A 133 -11.18 -5.41 3.53
CA PHE A 133 -10.03 -5.22 4.40
C PHE A 133 -9.08 -4.12 3.89
N VAL A 134 -8.78 -4.12 2.60
CA VAL A 134 -7.89 -3.12 1.98
C VAL A 134 -8.57 -1.74 1.90
N PHE A 135 -9.90 -1.70 1.88
CA PHE A 135 -10.66 -0.45 1.79
C PHE A 135 -10.49 0.48 3.01
N VAL A 136 -10.16 -0.05 4.18
CA VAL A 136 -9.96 0.75 5.40
C VAL A 136 -8.52 1.30 5.39
N PRO A 137 -8.32 2.63 5.24
CA PRO A 137 -7.01 3.23 4.98
C PRO A 137 -6.21 3.48 6.26
N PHE A 138 -6.51 2.76 7.33
CA PHE A 138 -5.82 2.91 8.61
C PHE A 138 -4.55 2.06 8.63
N TRP A 139 -3.42 2.71 8.91
CA TRP A 139 -2.08 2.15 9.07
C TRP A 139 -1.48 1.55 7.77
N MET A 140 -0.16 1.57 7.68
CA MET A 140 0.70 0.96 6.64
C MET A 140 0.29 -0.46 6.19
N THR A 141 -0.62 -1.09 6.91
CA THR A 141 -0.86 -2.53 6.83
C THR A 141 -1.90 -2.92 5.79
N GLY A 142 -2.83 -2.04 5.39
CA GLY A 142 -3.96 -2.41 4.53
C GLY A 142 -3.55 -3.10 3.22
N PRO A 143 -2.89 -2.44 2.28
CA PRO A 143 -2.52 -3.04 0.99
C PRO A 143 -1.43 -4.11 1.11
N VAL A 144 -0.43 -3.90 1.98
CA VAL A 144 0.66 -4.87 2.20
C VAL A 144 0.11 -6.14 2.84
N VAL A 145 -0.60 -6.02 3.96
CA VAL A 145 -1.20 -7.19 4.64
C VAL A 145 -2.29 -7.81 3.76
N GLY A 146 -3.07 -7.01 3.04
CA GLY A 146 -4.03 -7.51 2.06
C GLY A 146 -3.36 -8.37 0.99
N SER A 147 -2.20 -7.97 0.47
CA SER A 147 -1.46 -8.78 -0.51
C SER A 147 -0.93 -10.09 0.08
N ILE A 148 -0.54 -10.09 1.35
CA ILE A 148 -0.14 -11.29 2.09
C ILE A 148 -1.34 -12.22 2.28
N ILE A 149 -2.50 -11.68 2.69
CA ILE A 149 -3.75 -12.46 2.80
C ILE A 149 -4.12 -13.08 1.45
N GLY A 150 -4.06 -12.29 0.37
CA GLY A 150 -4.33 -12.78 -0.99
C GLY A 150 -3.40 -13.93 -1.40
N PHE A 151 -2.13 -13.87 -1.03
CA PHE A 151 -1.18 -14.99 -1.21
C PHE A 151 -1.59 -16.22 -0.40
N LEU A 152 -1.93 -16.05 0.88
CA LEU A 152 -2.31 -17.15 1.78
C LEU A 152 -3.60 -17.85 1.33
N ILE A 153 -4.56 -17.14 0.75
CA ILE A 153 -5.77 -17.74 0.16
C ILE A 153 -5.55 -18.32 -1.25
N GLY A 154 -4.29 -18.33 -1.73
CA GLY A 154 -3.90 -18.98 -2.98
C GLY A 154 -4.21 -18.20 -4.25
N LEU A 155 -4.29 -16.88 -4.20
CA LEU A 155 -4.43 -16.05 -5.39
C LEU A 155 -3.16 -16.08 -6.24
N ARG A 156 -3.32 -16.10 -7.56
CA ARG A 156 -2.20 -15.94 -8.48
C ARG A 156 -1.54 -14.57 -8.27
N PRO A 157 -0.19 -14.45 -8.32
CA PRO A 157 0.52 -13.21 -7.97
C PRO A 157 -0.02 -11.96 -8.66
N TRP A 158 -0.23 -12.00 -9.97
CA TRP A 158 -0.74 -10.85 -10.74
C TRP A 158 -2.20 -10.52 -10.42
N MET A 159 -3.03 -11.53 -10.16
CA MET A 159 -4.42 -11.34 -9.77
C MET A 159 -4.50 -10.73 -8.36
N ASN A 160 -3.65 -11.20 -7.44
CA ASN A 160 -3.53 -10.64 -6.10
C ASN A 160 -3.14 -9.16 -6.17
N LEU A 161 -2.07 -8.86 -6.93
CA LEU A 161 -1.62 -7.47 -7.14
C LEU A 161 -2.74 -6.59 -7.71
N ALA A 162 -3.44 -7.06 -8.74
CA ALA A 162 -4.52 -6.29 -9.36
C ALA A 162 -5.67 -6.01 -8.38
N ILE A 163 -6.14 -7.03 -7.65
CA ILE A 163 -7.23 -6.88 -6.68
C ILE A 163 -6.83 -5.88 -5.59
N VAL A 164 -5.64 -6.05 -5.01
CA VAL A 164 -5.16 -5.19 -3.93
C VAL A 164 -4.99 -3.75 -4.41
N LEU A 165 -4.30 -3.52 -5.53
CA LEU A 165 -4.08 -2.16 -6.03
C LEU A 165 -5.36 -1.47 -6.46
N LEU A 166 -6.28 -2.16 -7.17
CA LEU A 166 -7.56 -1.57 -7.56
C LEU A 166 -8.40 -1.20 -6.33
N SER A 167 -8.45 -2.08 -5.33
CA SER A 167 -9.15 -1.79 -4.07
C SER A 167 -8.53 -0.62 -3.32
N THR A 168 -7.18 -0.56 -3.28
CA THR A 168 -6.43 0.54 -2.67
C THR A 168 -6.70 1.87 -3.39
N TYR A 169 -6.66 1.88 -4.73
CA TYR A 169 -6.90 3.10 -5.50
C TYR A 169 -8.33 3.61 -5.34
N PHE A 170 -9.30 2.69 -5.33
CA PHE A 170 -10.69 3.03 -5.02
C PHE A 170 -10.82 3.60 -3.61
N ALA A 171 -10.20 2.95 -2.61
CA ALA A 171 -10.18 3.44 -1.24
C ALA A 171 -9.54 4.83 -1.13
N ILE A 172 -8.35 5.03 -1.69
CA ILE A 172 -7.66 6.33 -1.70
C ILE A 172 -8.54 7.40 -2.34
N SER A 173 -9.16 7.11 -3.49
CA SER A 173 -10.02 8.08 -4.18
C SER A 173 -11.21 8.50 -3.33
N LEU A 174 -11.89 7.55 -2.69
CA LEU A 174 -13.05 7.86 -1.84
C LEU A 174 -12.65 8.59 -0.55
N TRP A 175 -11.61 8.11 0.13
CA TRP A 175 -11.10 8.75 1.34
C TRP A 175 -10.51 10.12 1.06
N ALA A 176 -9.88 10.32 -0.09
CA ALA A 176 -9.37 11.63 -0.50
C ALA A 176 -10.49 12.66 -0.65
N LEU A 177 -11.62 12.28 -1.26
CA LEU A 177 -12.80 13.15 -1.32
C LEU A 177 -13.29 13.51 0.07
N LEU A 178 -13.47 12.51 0.94
CA LEU A 178 -13.94 12.73 2.31
C LEU A 178 -12.99 13.62 3.12
N LEU A 179 -11.68 13.34 3.07
CA LEU A 179 -10.68 14.10 3.81
C LEU A 179 -10.50 15.52 3.28
N ASN A 180 -10.63 15.72 1.97
CA ASN A 180 -10.61 17.06 1.37
C ASN A 180 -11.78 17.91 1.87
N GLU A 181 -12.99 17.40 1.82
CA GLU A 181 -14.20 18.09 2.32
C GLU A 181 -14.11 18.34 3.82
N LEU A 182 -13.66 17.34 4.59
CA LEU A 182 -13.52 17.45 6.03
C LEU A 182 -12.45 18.50 6.41
N SER A 183 -11.34 18.53 5.69
CA SER A 183 -10.26 19.50 5.88
C SER A 183 -10.72 20.92 5.54
N ALA A 184 -11.44 21.09 4.42
CA ALA A 184 -12.02 22.35 4.01
C ALA A 184 -13.05 22.87 5.02
N TRP A 185 -13.93 21.96 5.49
CA TRP A 185 -14.92 22.29 6.55
C TRP A 185 -14.24 22.69 7.86
N ALA A 186 -13.23 21.93 8.32
CA ALA A 186 -12.47 22.25 9.52
C ALA A 186 -11.81 23.64 9.43
N ALA A 187 -11.26 24.00 8.28
CA ALA A 187 -10.64 25.30 8.05
C ALA A 187 -11.61 26.48 8.17
N THR A 188 -12.93 26.26 8.07
CA THR A 188 -13.94 27.31 8.31
C THR A 188 -14.07 27.73 9.78
N PHE A 189 -13.69 26.84 10.72
CA PHE A 189 -13.72 27.12 12.15
C PHE A 189 -12.41 27.75 12.65
N ASP A 190 -11.28 27.16 12.23
CA ASP A 190 -9.96 27.65 12.58
C ASP A 190 -8.95 27.21 11.52
N ARG A 191 -8.01 28.10 11.20
CA ARG A 191 -6.91 27.84 10.26
C ARG A 191 -6.06 26.62 10.66
N MET A 192 -5.99 26.32 11.95
CA MET A 192 -5.22 25.19 12.49
C MET A 192 -6.04 23.90 12.62
N ALA A 193 -7.37 23.93 12.42
CA ALA A 193 -8.22 22.76 12.58
C ALA A 193 -7.88 21.58 11.62
N PRO A 194 -7.46 21.79 10.35
CA PRO A 194 -6.99 20.71 9.49
C PRO A 194 -5.76 19.97 10.04
N TRP A 195 -4.87 20.69 10.74
CA TRP A 195 -3.71 20.09 11.38
C TRP A 195 -4.08 19.27 12.62
N ALA A 196 -5.08 19.71 13.38
CA ALA A 196 -5.64 18.92 14.48
C ALA A 196 -6.31 17.64 13.97
N LEU A 197 -6.98 17.69 12.81
CA LEU A 197 -7.54 16.52 12.14
C LEU A 197 -6.44 15.52 11.71
N LEU A 198 -5.33 16.01 11.13
CA LEU A 198 -4.17 15.19 10.82
C LEU A 198 -3.65 14.48 12.09
N LEU A 199 -3.49 15.23 13.17
CA LEU A 199 -2.98 14.71 14.43
C LEU A 199 -3.90 13.61 15.00
N ALA A 200 -5.22 13.80 14.91
CA ALA A 200 -6.18 12.79 15.31
C ALA A 200 -6.05 11.50 14.47
N ILE A 201 -5.86 11.62 13.15
CA ILE A 201 -5.68 10.46 12.25
C ILE A 201 -4.35 9.73 12.54
N VAL A 202 -3.30 10.45 12.89
CA VAL A 202 -1.99 9.86 13.25
C VAL A 202 -2.03 9.12 14.58
N LEU A 203 -2.90 9.55 15.52
CA LEU A 203 -3.00 8.95 16.86
C LEU A 203 -3.97 7.76 16.96
N ILE A 204 -4.81 7.52 15.94
CA ILE A 204 -5.71 6.36 15.85
C ILE A 204 -5.00 5.17 15.22
#